data_47ca0fe2e27fd0ce95ffa6c99e500f8a
#
_entry.id   47ca0fe2e27fd0ce95ffa6c99e500f8a
#
_cell.length_a   1.000
_cell.length_b   1.000
_cell.length_c   1.000
_cell.angle_alpha   90.00
_cell.angle_beta   90.00
_cell.angle_gamma   90.00
#
_symmetry.space_group_name_H-M   'P 1'
#
loop_
_entity.id
_entity.type
_entity.pdbx_description
1 polymer ?
#
loop_
_entity_poly.entity_id
_entity_poly.type
_entity_poly.pdbx_seq_one_letter_code
_entity_poly.pdbx_strand_id
1 'polypeptide(L)'
;VLGANYIKESLKDCYKLPIESVCKHEFVFDGLLDQSTGVTTLDIAKRLLDYGFHAPTIYFPLLFHQAIMIEPTETESKETLDGFIEIMRHIAAEAVSDPESLKTAPHTTPVRRLDETTAARQPVLRFCDMQ
;
A
#
# COMPACT_ATOMS: atom_id res chain seq x y z
N VAL A 1 8.46 17.70 1.90
CA VAL A 1 7.23 18.48 2.12
C VAL A 1 6.39 18.54 0.86
N LEU A 2 6.93 19.10 -0.26
CA LEU A 2 6.14 19.28 -1.47
C LEU A 2 5.63 17.96 -2.05
N GLY A 3 6.48 16.95 -2.23
CA GLY A 3 6.12 15.65 -2.80
C GLY A 3 5.04 14.93 -1.98
N ALA A 4 5.17 14.92 -0.63
CA ALA A 4 4.19 14.29 0.23
C ALA A 4 2.80 14.96 0.11
N ASN A 5 2.74 16.29 0.14
CA ASN A 5 1.48 17.01 -0.04
C ASN A 5 0.93 16.86 -1.46
N TYR A 6 1.80 16.78 -2.46
CA TYR A 6 1.39 16.55 -3.85
C TYR A 6 0.65 15.21 -4.01
N ILE A 7 1.23 14.10 -3.51
CA ILE A 7 0.59 12.77 -3.55
C ILE A 7 -0.70 12.79 -2.73
N LYS A 8 -0.64 13.32 -1.50
CA LYS A 8 -1.78 13.40 -0.59
C LYS A 8 -3.00 14.07 -1.25
N GLU A 9 -2.81 15.26 -1.80
CA GLU A 9 -3.88 16.01 -2.45
C GLU A 9 -4.39 15.33 -3.73
N SER A 10 -3.51 14.63 -4.45
CA SER A 10 -3.86 13.93 -5.68
C SER A 10 -4.67 12.65 -5.46
N LEU A 11 -4.69 12.09 -4.24
CA LEU A 11 -5.32 10.80 -3.95
C LEU A 11 -6.46 10.86 -2.92
N LYS A 12 -6.72 12.01 -2.31
CA LYS A 12 -7.76 12.16 -1.26
C LYS A 12 -9.18 11.90 -1.74
N ASP A 13 -9.41 11.85 -3.04
CA ASP A 13 -10.69 11.50 -3.67
C ASP A 13 -10.86 9.98 -3.88
N CYS A 14 -9.80 9.20 -3.69
CA CYS A 14 -9.79 7.73 -3.81
C CYS A 14 -9.55 7.04 -2.47
N TYR A 15 -8.78 7.67 -1.59
CA TYR A 15 -8.37 7.15 -0.30
C TYR A 15 -8.86 8.04 0.84
N LYS A 16 -9.25 7.42 1.94
CA LYS A 16 -9.72 8.15 3.12
C LYS A 16 -8.55 8.88 3.80
N LEU A 17 -8.61 10.20 3.79
CA LEU A 17 -7.60 11.08 4.39
C LEU A 17 -8.09 11.58 5.76
N PRO A 18 -7.63 11.00 6.88
CA PRO A 18 -8.10 11.38 8.21
C PRO A 18 -7.53 12.72 8.71
N ILE A 19 -6.37 13.15 8.19
CA ILE A 19 -5.70 14.40 8.59
C ILE A 19 -5.45 15.24 7.33
N GLU A 20 -6.23 16.30 7.17
CA GLU A 20 -6.19 17.16 5.98
C GLU A 20 -5.10 18.24 6.01
N SER A 21 -4.60 18.56 7.19
CA SER A 21 -3.56 19.60 7.35
C SER A 21 -2.31 19.31 6.50
N VAL A 22 -1.57 20.36 6.17
CA VAL A 22 -0.28 20.23 5.48
C VAL A 22 0.64 19.33 6.28
N CYS A 23 1.19 18.30 5.63
CA CYS A 23 2.15 17.38 6.22
C CYS A 23 3.58 17.82 5.92
N LYS A 24 4.54 17.29 6.68
CA LYS A 24 5.97 17.53 6.44
C LYS A 24 6.50 16.55 5.39
N HIS A 25 6.93 15.36 5.79
CA HIS A 25 7.57 14.38 4.91
C HIS A 25 6.70 13.14 4.66
N GLU A 26 5.70 12.90 5.50
CA GLU A 26 4.83 11.74 5.44
C GLU A 26 3.39 12.10 5.73
N PHE A 27 2.48 11.25 5.30
CA PHE A 27 1.06 11.34 5.63
C PHE A 27 0.44 9.93 5.63
N VAL A 28 -0.77 9.81 6.16
CA VAL A 28 -1.47 8.52 6.31
C VAL A 28 -2.83 8.60 5.65
N PHE A 29 -3.14 7.58 4.83
CA PHE A 29 -4.50 7.24 4.46
C PHE A 29 -5.04 6.13 5.36
N ASP A 30 -6.36 6.10 5.60
CA ASP A 30 -7.07 5.04 6.32
C ASP A 30 -7.86 4.17 5.32
N GLY A 31 -7.12 3.55 4.39
CA GLY A 31 -7.67 2.69 3.35
C GLY A 31 -8.37 3.43 2.21
N LEU A 32 -9.15 2.69 1.44
CA LEU A 32 -9.98 3.25 0.37
C LEU A 32 -11.14 4.08 0.93
N LEU A 33 -11.64 5.03 0.15
CA LEU A 33 -12.90 5.72 0.46
C LEU A 33 -14.08 4.75 0.47
N ASP A 34 -14.17 3.89 -0.55
CA ASP A 34 -15.16 2.82 -0.58
C ASP A 34 -14.58 1.54 0.04
N GLN A 35 -14.96 1.27 1.27
CA GLN A 35 -14.56 0.06 2.00
C GLN A 35 -15.53 -1.11 1.81
N SER A 36 -16.62 -0.93 1.06
CA SER A 36 -17.64 -1.98 0.83
C SER A 36 -17.12 -3.17 0.03
N THR A 37 -16.05 -2.97 -0.73
CA THR A 37 -15.39 -4.00 -1.55
C THR A 37 -14.70 -5.10 -0.72
N GLY A 38 -14.42 -4.82 0.56
CA GLY A 38 -13.66 -5.69 1.44
C GLY A 38 -12.16 -5.77 1.11
N VAL A 39 -11.66 -4.90 0.23
CA VAL A 39 -10.24 -4.77 -0.06
C VAL A 39 -9.54 -4.07 1.10
N THR A 40 -8.49 -4.69 1.60
CA THR A 40 -7.72 -4.20 2.75
C THR A 40 -6.48 -3.42 2.31
N THR A 41 -5.90 -2.69 3.23
CA THR A 41 -4.59 -2.04 3.04
C THR A 41 -3.48 -3.02 2.66
N LEU A 42 -3.51 -4.24 3.21
CA LEU A 42 -2.57 -5.30 2.81
C LEU A 42 -2.71 -5.66 1.33
N ASP A 43 -3.94 -5.74 0.83
CA ASP A 43 -4.21 -6.07 -0.57
C ASP A 43 -3.67 -4.98 -1.50
N ILE A 44 -3.87 -3.71 -1.14
CA ILE A 44 -3.31 -2.56 -1.86
C ILE A 44 -1.77 -2.62 -1.89
N ALA A 45 -1.14 -2.85 -0.74
CA ALA A 45 0.32 -2.96 -0.62
C ALA A 45 0.87 -4.11 -1.48
N LYS A 46 0.20 -5.27 -1.49
CA LYS A 46 0.59 -6.41 -2.32
C LYS A 46 0.39 -6.13 -3.82
N ARG A 47 -0.68 -5.41 -4.17
CA ARG A 47 -0.92 -5.04 -5.58
C ARG A 47 0.09 -4.03 -6.11
N LEU A 48 0.58 -3.10 -5.28
CA LEU A 48 1.66 -2.18 -5.64
C LEU A 48 2.94 -2.90 -6.09
N LEU A 49 3.26 -4.06 -5.50
CA LEU A 49 4.42 -4.86 -5.91
C LEU A 49 4.30 -5.36 -7.35
N ASP A 50 3.09 -5.68 -7.82
CA ASP A 50 2.85 -6.09 -9.21
C ASP A 50 3.17 -4.99 -10.23
N TYR A 51 3.07 -3.73 -9.80
CA TYR A 51 3.40 -2.55 -10.60
C TYR A 51 4.84 -2.06 -10.40
N GLY A 52 5.66 -2.81 -9.62
CA GLY A 52 7.06 -2.48 -9.41
C GLY A 52 7.31 -1.35 -8.41
N PHE A 53 6.30 -0.94 -7.64
CA PHE A 53 6.47 0.05 -6.58
C PHE A 53 6.78 -0.62 -5.24
N HIS A 54 7.61 0.05 -4.45
CA HIS A 54 7.81 -0.31 -3.06
C HIS A 54 6.52 -0.09 -2.27
N ALA A 55 6.07 -1.13 -1.57
CA ALA A 55 4.87 -1.01 -0.75
C ALA A 55 5.14 -0.09 0.46
N PRO A 56 4.27 0.90 0.72
CA PRO A 56 4.39 1.76 1.90
C PRO A 56 4.22 0.97 3.20
N THR A 57 4.56 1.59 4.32
CA THR A 57 4.26 1.07 5.66
C THR A 57 2.75 0.98 5.85
N ILE A 58 2.26 -0.19 6.26
CA ILE A 58 0.84 -0.45 6.49
C ILE A 58 0.57 -0.78 7.96
N TYR A 59 -0.70 -0.58 8.38
CA TYR A 59 -1.16 -0.83 9.75
C TYR A 59 -0.39 -0.05 10.82
N PHE A 60 0.25 1.03 10.43
CA PHE A 60 0.91 1.97 11.31
C PHE A 60 0.67 3.41 10.80
N PRO A 61 0.37 4.37 11.68
CA PRO A 61 0.20 4.26 13.13
C PRO A 61 -1.08 3.49 13.52
N LEU A 62 -1.08 2.87 14.70
CA LEU A 62 -2.21 2.07 15.21
C LEU A 62 -3.49 2.89 15.45
N LEU A 63 -3.43 4.19 15.24
CA LEU A 63 -4.56 5.11 15.34
C LEU A 63 -5.63 4.86 14.27
N PHE A 64 -5.24 4.30 13.12
CA PHE A 64 -6.10 4.04 11.96
C PHE A 64 -6.06 2.56 11.60
N HIS A 65 -7.24 1.94 11.41
CA HIS A 65 -7.35 0.50 11.17
C HIS A 65 -6.77 0.06 9.82
N GLN A 66 -6.90 0.91 8.80
CA GLN A 66 -6.42 0.64 7.45
C GLN A 66 -5.28 1.60 7.05
N ALA A 67 -4.40 1.89 8.01
CA ALA A 67 -3.31 2.83 7.80
C ALA A 67 -2.41 2.43 6.63
N ILE A 68 -2.17 3.39 5.73
CA ILE A 68 -1.12 3.37 4.70
C ILE A 68 -0.31 4.64 4.90
N MET A 69 0.93 4.52 5.34
CA MET A 69 1.82 5.65 5.58
C MET A 69 2.75 5.85 4.38
N ILE A 70 2.63 6.97 3.71
CA ILE A 70 3.37 7.29 2.49
C ILE A 70 4.37 8.39 2.79
N GLU A 71 5.64 8.09 2.50
CA GLU A 71 6.77 8.99 2.64
C GLU A 71 7.59 9.01 1.34
N PRO A 72 7.27 9.91 0.39
CA PRO A 72 8.13 10.10 -0.77
C PRO A 72 9.41 10.82 -0.34
N THR A 73 10.56 10.24 -0.69
CA THR A 73 11.84 10.87 -0.40
C THR A 73 12.08 12.08 -1.31
N GLU A 74 12.99 12.96 -0.91
CA GLU A 74 13.35 14.14 -1.68
C GLU A 74 14.08 13.83 -3.01
N THR A 75 14.57 12.60 -3.15
CA THR A 75 15.25 12.11 -4.35
C THR A 75 14.29 11.65 -5.44
N GLU A 76 13.00 11.49 -5.14
CA GLU A 76 12.02 11.08 -6.12
C GLU A 76 11.70 12.19 -7.11
N SER A 77 11.72 11.85 -8.40
CA SER A 77 11.36 12.78 -9.46
C SER A 77 9.84 13.01 -9.52
N LYS A 78 9.43 14.11 -10.17
CA LYS A 78 7.99 14.33 -10.39
C LYS A 78 7.35 13.19 -11.19
N GLU A 79 8.06 12.67 -12.20
CA GLU A 79 7.59 11.54 -13.01
C GLU A 79 7.35 10.29 -12.15
N THR A 80 8.23 10.00 -11.18
CA THR A 80 8.05 8.88 -10.24
C THR A 80 6.82 9.10 -9.37
N LEU A 81 6.62 10.32 -8.86
CA LEU A 81 5.44 10.64 -8.05
C LEU A 81 4.15 10.55 -8.86
N ASP A 82 4.15 11.04 -10.10
CA ASP A 82 3.00 10.95 -11.03
C ASP A 82 2.66 9.49 -11.33
N GLY A 83 3.67 8.65 -11.62
CA GLY A 83 3.49 7.21 -11.83
C GLY A 83 2.90 6.50 -10.60
N PHE A 84 3.38 6.83 -9.41
CA PHE A 84 2.82 6.30 -8.16
C PHE A 84 1.35 6.70 -7.98
N ILE A 85 1.01 7.97 -8.23
CA ILE A 85 -0.37 8.48 -8.14
C ILE A 85 -1.27 7.75 -9.15
N GLU A 86 -0.82 7.57 -10.38
CA GLU A 86 -1.57 6.87 -11.42
C GLU A 86 -1.87 5.42 -11.00
N ILE A 87 -0.87 4.70 -10.51
CA ILE A 87 -1.06 3.32 -10.06
C ILE A 87 -1.96 3.23 -8.82
N MET A 88 -1.83 4.12 -7.86
CA MET A 88 -2.72 4.16 -6.71
C MET A 88 -4.19 4.41 -7.14
N ARG A 89 -4.43 5.32 -8.09
CA ARG A 89 -5.76 5.54 -8.66
C ARG A 89 -6.28 4.30 -9.40
N HIS A 90 -5.41 3.65 -10.16
CA HIS A 90 -5.74 2.41 -10.86
C HIS A 90 -6.16 1.31 -9.87
N ILE A 91 -5.40 1.11 -8.80
CA ILE A 91 -5.72 0.15 -7.74
C ILE A 91 -7.07 0.47 -7.07
N ALA A 92 -7.34 1.74 -6.81
CA ALA A 92 -8.63 2.15 -6.24
C ALA A 92 -9.81 1.85 -7.18
N ALA A 93 -9.64 2.03 -8.49
CA ALA A 93 -10.64 1.67 -9.50
C ALA A 93 -10.80 0.14 -9.64
N GLU A 94 -9.68 -0.59 -9.64
CA GLU A 94 -9.65 -2.05 -9.69
C GLU A 94 -10.33 -2.66 -8.44
N ALA A 95 -10.20 -2.06 -7.27
CA ALA A 95 -10.86 -2.50 -6.05
C ALA A 95 -12.40 -2.53 -6.18
N VAL A 96 -12.97 -1.69 -7.05
CA VAL A 96 -14.40 -1.67 -7.34
C VAL A 96 -14.76 -2.65 -8.46
N SER A 97 -13.96 -2.69 -9.53
CA SER A 97 -14.28 -3.49 -10.73
C SER A 97 -13.91 -4.97 -10.59
N ASP A 98 -12.81 -5.28 -9.91
CA ASP A 98 -12.31 -6.65 -9.68
C ASP A 98 -11.59 -6.75 -8.33
N PRO A 99 -12.31 -6.72 -7.20
CA PRO A 99 -11.71 -6.80 -5.87
C PRO A 99 -10.93 -8.10 -5.63
N GLU A 100 -11.28 -9.20 -6.31
CA GLU A 100 -10.60 -10.49 -6.14
C GLU A 100 -9.17 -10.46 -6.70
N SER A 101 -8.91 -9.68 -7.73
CA SER A 101 -7.55 -9.45 -8.23
C SER A 101 -6.66 -8.85 -7.14
N LEU A 102 -7.16 -7.87 -6.38
CA LEU A 102 -6.40 -7.29 -5.27
C LEU A 102 -6.20 -8.26 -4.11
N LYS A 103 -7.27 -8.98 -3.72
CA LYS A 103 -7.23 -9.93 -2.60
C LYS A 103 -6.27 -11.10 -2.83
N THR A 104 -5.99 -11.43 -4.08
CA THR A 104 -5.05 -12.49 -4.47
C THR A 104 -3.66 -11.99 -4.87
N ALA A 105 -3.45 -10.68 -4.94
CA ALA A 105 -2.15 -10.08 -5.23
C ALA A 105 -1.08 -10.45 -4.17
N PRO A 106 0.21 -10.48 -4.51
CA PRO A 106 0.81 -10.12 -5.80
C PRO A 106 0.72 -11.26 -6.82
N HIS A 107 0.77 -10.95 -8.12
CA HIS A 107 0.66 -11.92 -9.21
C HIS A 107 1.98 -12.11 -9.98
N THR A 108 2.79 -11.05 -10.09
CA THR A 108 3.99 -11.02 -10.95
C THR A 108 5.28 -11.28 -10.18
N THR A 109 5.24 -11.30 -8.85
CA THR A 109 6.41 -11.55 -8.01
C THR A 109 6.75 -13.04 -7.94
N PRO A 110 8.03 -13.41 -7.72
CA PRO A 110 8.44 -14.82 -7.59
C PRO A 110 7.74 -15.56 -6.45
N VAL A 111 7.38 -14.84 -5.38
CA VAL A 111 6.68 -15.37 -4.21
C VAL A 111 5.34 -14.65 -4.07
N ARG A 112 4.28 -15.41 -3.86
CA ARG A 112 2.93 -14.91 -3.62
C ARG A 112 2.76 -14.49 -2.15
N ARG A 113 1.54 -14.52 -1.64
CA ARG A 113 1.27 -14.25 -0.22
C ARG A 113 2.00 -15.24 0.66
N LEU A 114 2.69 -14.73 1.67
CA LEU A 114 3.44 -15.52 2.64
C LEU A 114 2.51 -15.98 3.76
N ASP A 115 2.77 -17.16 4.31
CA ASP A 115 2.14 -17.60 5.56
C ASP A 115 2.91 -16.99 6.75
N GLU A 116 2.63 -15.73 7.02
CA GLU A 116 3.28 -14.96 8.08
C GLU A 116 3.01 -15.56 9.47
N THR A 117 1.85 -16.19 9.66
CA THR A 117 1.48 -16.82 10.93
C THR A 117 2.36 -18.03 11.20
N THR A 118 2.52 -18.93 10.23
CA THR A 118 3.41 -20.08 10.38
C THR A 118 4.85 -19.66 10.52
N ALA A 119 5.30 -18.68 9.71
CA ALA A 119 6.67 -18.16 9.80
C ALA A 119 6.99 -17.57 11.19
N ALA A 120 6.02 -16.90 11.83
CA ALA A 120 6.21 -16.35 13.16
C ALA A 120 6.15 -17.40 14.27
N ARG A 121 5.25 -18.39 14.16
CA ARG A 121 5.04 -19.42 15.20
C ARG A 121 5.99 -20.61 15.12
N GLN A 122 6.43 -20.96 13.93
CA GLN A 122 7.29 -22.10 13.64
C GLN A 122 8.44 -21.71 12.71
N PRO A 123 9.31 -20.77 13.14
CA PRO A 123 10.37 -20.27 12.28
C PRO A 123 11.38 -21.36 11.94
N VAL A 124 11.70 -21.51 10.65
CA VAL A 124 12.84 -22.33 10.20
C VAL A 124 14.09 -21.47 10.23
N LEU A 125 14.97 -21.70 11.19
CA LEU A 125 16.11 -20.83 11.48
C LEU A 125 17.41 -21.24 10.78
N ARG A 126 17.48 -22.45 10.24
CA ARG A 126 18.69 -22.98 9.58
C ARG A 126 18.35 -23.55 8.22
N PHE A 127 19.24 -23.36 7.26
CA PHE A 127 19.06 -23.89 5.91
C PHE A 127 18.88 -25.43 5.88
N CYS A 128 19.59 -26.15 6.74
CA CYS A 128 19.46 -27.61 6.84
C CYS A 128 18.08 -28.07 7.35
N ASP A 129 17.30 -27.22 7.97
CA ASP A 129 15.95 -27.54 8.45
C ASP A 129 14.87 -27.28 7.37
N MET A 130 15.28 -26.85 6.17
CA MET A 130 14.38 -26.54 5.03
C MET A 130 14.22 -27.72 4.05
N GLN A 131 14.78 -28.89 4.36
CA GLN A 131 14.74 -30.09 3.51
C GLN A 131 13.60 -31.03 3.90
#